data_fa367981ba4f5c439f36b629151c4b5f
#
_entry.id   fa367981ba4f5c439f36b629151c4b5f
#
_cell.length_a   1.000
_cell.length_b   1.000
_cell.length_c   1.000
_cell.angle_alpha   90.00
_cell.angle_beta   90.00
_cell.angle_gamma   90.00
#
_symmetry.space_group_name_H-M   'P 1'
#
loop_
_entity.id
_entity.type
_entity.pdbx_description
1 polymer ?
#
loop_
_entity_poly.entity_id
_entity_poly.type
_entity_poly.pdbx_seq_one_letter_code
_entity_poly.pdbx_strand_id
1 'polypeptide(L)'
;NGVTMKGTDAAIVVESADKTFITLAEGSKNSIADSANHTNTDYDAAIYSKDDLTFNGSGSLTIEGNYGNAVESNDDLRITGGTYTVKGYKTALSANDALNIKDATLNLTATEDALHADNDEDTTLGNLYIQSGTITINAGDDGMHASNAAVIDGSTITVESSVEALEGTNVTINGGKLDLSASDDGINASSKVTGAEIFIKITGGDIKVEVGQGDTDAA
;
A
#
# COMPACT_ATOMS: atom_id res chain seq x y z
N ASN A 1 2.46 -24.22 -10.03
CA ASN A 1 3.83 -24.17 -9.55
C ASN A 1 4.63 -23.17 -10.37
N GLY A 2 4.68 -21.92 -9.95
CA GLY A 2 5.47 -20.88 -10.58
C GLY A 2 4.86 -20.36 -11.88
N VAL A 3 4.16 -19.24 -11.80
CA VAL A 3 3.64 -18.52 -12.96
C VAL A 3 4.56 -17.32 -13.22
N THR A 4 4.93 -17.12 -14.48
CA THR A 4 5.57 -15.87 -14.92
C THR A 4 4.69 -15.24 -15.98
N MET A 5 4.22 -14.02 -15.73
CA MET A 5 3.42 -13.24 -16.66
C MET A 5 4.15 -11.95 -17.02
N LYS A 6 4.13 -11.58 -18.29
CA LYS A 6 4.61 -10.28 -18.77
C LYS A 6 3.57 -9.69 -19.70
N GLY A 7 2.96 -8.59 -19.28
CA GLY A 7 2.04 -7.82 -20.11
C GLY A 7 2.80 -6.86 -21.04
N THR A 8 2.22 -6.55 -22.18
CA THR A 8 2.61 -5.39 -23.01
C THR A 8 1.94 -4.10 -22.51
N ASP A 9 0.84 -4.26 -21.84
CA ASP A 9 0.09 -3.30 -21.03
C ASP A 9 -0.09 -3.94 -19.65
N ALA A 10 -1.15 -3.65 -18.91
CA ALA A 10 -1.47 -4.37 -17.67
C ALA A 10 -1.43 -5.89 -17.89
N ALA A 11 -0.78 -6.62 -17.00
CA ALA A 11 -0.65 -8.08 -17.13
C ALA A 11 -1.95 -8.80 -16.71
N ILE A 12 -2.68 -8.23 -15.75
CA ILE A 12 -4.00 -8.70 -15.32
C ILE A 12 -4.93 -7.49 -15.23
N VAL A 13 -6.11 -7.62 -15.86
CA VAL A 13 -7.20 -6.63 -15.76
C VAL A 13 -8.47 -7.36 -15.35
N VAL A 14 -9.11 -6.87 -14.30
CA VAL A 14 -10.43 -7.27 -13.86
C VAL A 14 -11.39 -6.11 -14.13
N GLU A 15 -12.21 -6.24 -15.16
CA GLU A 15 -13.14 -5.17 -15.58
C GLU A 15 -14.48 -5.22 -14.87
N SER A 16 -14.89 -6.40 -14.41
CA SER A 16 -16.14 -6.58 -13.68
C SER A 16 -16.18 -7.93 -12.99
N ALA A 17 -16.11 -7.89 -11.68
CA ALA A 17 -16.27 -9.06 -10.82
C ALA A 17 -16.57 -8.57 -9.39
N ASP A 18 -17.64 -9.04 -8.76
CA ASP A 18 -17.94 -8.66 -7.36
C ASP A 18 -16.72 -8.86 -6.44
N LYS A 19 -15.98 -9.95 -6.64
CA LYS A 19 -14.72 -10.24 -5.91
C LYS A 19 -13.76 -11.07 -6.76
N THR A 20 -12.50 -10.69 -6.75
CA THR A 20 -11.41 -11.45 -7.38
C THR A 20 -10.42 -11.95 -6.35
N PHE A 21 -10.01 -13.21 -6.48
CA PHE A 21 -9.01 -13.83 -5.61
C PHE A 21 -7.81 -14.31 -6.42
N ILE A 22 -6.62 -13.87 -6.00
CA ILE A 22 -5.34 -14.40 -6.48
C ILE A 22 -4.72 -15.21 -5.34
N THR A 23 -4.78 -16.55 -5.46
CA THR A 23 -4.30 -17.45 -4.43
C THR A 23 -2.92 -18.01 -4.75
N LEU A 24 -1.96 -17.73 -3.87
CA LEU A 24 -0.59 -18.24 -3.99
C LEU A 24 -0.49 -19.62 -3.35
N ALA A 25 -0.35 -20.65 -4.18
CA ALA A 25 -0.17 -22.02 -3.69
C ALA A 25 1.09 -22.13 -2.82
N GLU A 26 1.04 -22.99 -1.80
CA GLU A 26 2.17 -23.23 -0.91
C GLU A 26 3.44 -23.59 -1.68
N GLY A 27 4.55 -22.95 -1.32
CA GLY A 27 5.86 -23.13 -1.95
C GLY A 27 5.97 -22.65 -3.39
N SER A 28 4.92 -22.08 -3.99
CA SER A 28 5.00 -21.51 -5.33
C SER A 28 5.80 -20.18 -5.31
N LYS A 29 6.49 -19.93 -6.44
CA LYS A 29 7.20 -18.67 -6.71
C LYS A 29 6.67 -18.12 -8.01
N ASN A 30 6.04 -16.98 -7.97
CA ASN A 30 5.34 -16.39 -9.10
C ASN A 30 5.92 -15.00 -9.41
N SER A 31 5.78 -14.55 -10.64
CA SER A 31 6.15 -13.19 -11.03
C SER A 31 5.17 -12.64 -12.06
N ILE A 32 4.83 -11.36 -11.90
CA ILE A 32 3.95 -10.61 -12.78
C ILE A 32 4.62 -9.27 -13.04
N ALA A 33 4.70 -8.87 -14.30
CA ALA A 33 5.21 -7.57 -14.69
C ALA A 33 4.43 -7.03 -15.89
N ASP A 34 4.26 -5.73 -15.95
CA ASP A 34 3.80 -5.02 -17.14
C ASP A 34 4.98 -4.49 -17.98
N SER A 35 4.67 -3.74 -19.03
CA SER A 35 5.63 -2.99 -19.85
C SER A 35 5.74 -1.56 -19.32
N ALA A 36 6.92 -0.94 -19.49
CA ALA A 36 7.09 0.49 -19.24
C ALA A 36 6.38 1.40 -20.27
N ASN A 37 5.83 0.82 -21.34
CA ASN A 37 5.16 1.56 -22.41
C ASN A 37 3.79 0.92 -22.64
N HIS A 38 2.76 1.38 -21.94
CA HIS A 38 1.39 0.96 -22.18
C HIS A 38 0.85 1.62 -23.46
N THR A 39 0.11 0.86 -24.26
CA THR A 39 -0.68 1.37 -25.37
C THR A 39 -2.11 1.67 -24.96
N ASN A 40 -2.63 0.92 -23.99
CA ASN A 40 -3.86 1.22 -23.28
C ASN A 40 -3.53 1.86 -21.93
N THR A 41 -3.85 3.13 -21.77
CA THR A 41 -3.57 3.93 -20.56
C THR A 41 -4.76 3.99 -19.59
N ASP A 42 -5.85 3.26 -19.89
CA ASP A 42 -7.02 3.17 -18.99
C ASP A 42 -6.73 2.30 -17.76
N TYR A 43 -5.66 1.49 -17.82
CA TYR A 43 -5.23 0.59 -16.76
C TYR A 43 -3.74 0.82 -16.51
N ASP A 44 -3.41 1.70 -15.58
CA ASP A 44 -2.04 2.11 -15.32
C ASP A 44 -1.34 1.30 -14.21
N ALA A 45 -1.71 0.04 -14.06
CA ALA A 45 -1.09 -0.89 -13.13
C ALA A 45 -0.70 -2.21 -13.79
N ALA A 46 0.27 -2.93 -13.22
CA ALA A 46 0.58 -4.29 -13.68
C ALA A 46 -0.56 -5.27 -13.38
N ILE A 47 -1.25 -5.08 -12.26
CA ILE A 47 -2.49 -5.77 -11.89
C ILE A 47 -3.52 -4.70 -11.55
N TYR A 48 -4.57 -4.62 -12.35
CA TYR A 48 -5.65 -3.65 -12.20
C TYR A 48 -6.99 -4.35 -11.96
N SER A 49 -7.75 -3.88 -10.98
CA SER A 49 -9.12 -4.34 -10.73
C SER A 49 -10.07 -3.17 -10.55
N LYS A 50 -11.25 -3.22 -11.21
CA LYS A 50 -12.34 -2.27 -10.95
C LYS A 50 -13.12 -2.58 -9.68
N ASP A 51 -13.04 -3.81 -9.22
CA ASP A 51 -13.81 -4.32 -8.08
C ASP A 51 -12.84 -4.92 -7.04
N ASP A 52 -13.38 -5.44 -5.94
CA ASP A 52 -12.59 -6.04 -4.84
C ASP A 52 -11.52 -7.01 -5.32
N LEU A 53 -10.27 -6.81 -4.88
CA LEU A 53 -9.14 -7.68 -5.16
C LEU A 53 -8.53 -8.23 -3.88
N THR A 54 -8.41 -9.53 -3.79
CA THR A 54 -7.83 -10.22 -2.64
C THR A 54 -6.66 -11.12 -3.06
N PHE A 55 -5.51 -10.88 -2.47
CA PHE A 55 -4.38 -11.81 -2.50
C PHE A 55 -4.37 -12.67 -1.24
N ASN A 56 -4.19 -13.98 -1.40
CA ASN A 56 -4.13 -14.91 -0.28
C ASN A 56 -3.20 -16.11 -0.57
N GLY A 57 -3.10 -17.01 0.40
CA GLY A 57 -2.26 -18.21 0.29
C GLY A 57 -0.90 -18.04 0.97
N SER A 58 0.03 -18.99 0.75
CA SER A 58 1.32 -19.02 1.44
C SER A 58 2.53 -19.08 0.50
N GLY A 59 2.31 -18.95 -0.79
CA GLY A 59 3.38 -18.83 -1.78
C GLY A 59 4.03 -17.46 -1.83
N SER A 60 4.83 -17.22 -2.85
CA SER A 60 5.46 -15.91 -3.08
C SER A 60 5.11 -15.33 -4.46
N LEU A 61 5.04 -14.01 -4.53
CA LEU A 61 4.76 -13.28 -5.76
C LEU A 61 5.65 -12.03 -5.84
N THR A 62 6.35 -11.90 -6.96
CA THR A 62 7.03 -10.66 -7.34
C THR A 62 6.15 -9.91 -8.33
N ILE A 63 5.91 -8.62 -8.08
CA ILE A 63 5.13 -7.74 -8.97
C ILE A 63 5.98 -6.55 -9.34
N GLU A 64 6.09 -6.27 -10.64
CA GLU A 64 6.79 -5.11 -11.19
C GLU A 64 5.81 -4.29 -12.03
N GLY A 65 5.33 -3.17 -11.50
CA GLY A 65 4.61 -2.14 -12.22
C GLY A 65 5.63 -1.17 -12.84
N ASN A 66 5.89 -1.34 -14.12
CA ASN A 66 6.93 -0.56 -14.81
C ASN A 66 6.38 0.72 -15.46
N TYR A 67 5.06 0.82 -15.66
CA TYR A 67 4.39 1.98 -16.24
C TYR A 67 3.81 2.92 -15.17
N GLY A 68 3.09 2.36 -14.21
CA GLY A 68 2.38 3.07 -13.17
C GLY A 68 2.43 2.33 -11.84
N ASN A 69 1.27 2.00 -11.31
CA ASN A 69 1.17 1.24 -10.06
C ASN A 69 1.54 -0.24 -10.27
N ALA A 70 2.00 -0.91 -9.23
CA ALA A 70 2.18 -2.35 -9.36
C ALA A 70 0.85 -3.10 -9.19
N VAL A 71 0.03 -2.69 -8.21
CA VAL A 71 -1.33 -3.20 -8.00
C VAL A 71 -2.26 -2.03 -7.75
N GLU A 72 -3.42 -2.06 -8.38
CA GLU A 72 -4.49 -1.09 -8.18
C GLU A 72 -5.85 -1.79 -8.09
N SER A 73 -6.66 -1.41 -7.11
CA SER A 73 -8.07 -1.76 -6.99
C SER A 73 -8.91 -0.49 -6.84
N ASN A 74 -9.94 -0.34 -7.65
CA ASN A 74 -10.87 0.80 -7.51
C ASN A 74 -11.84 0.64 -6.33
N ASP A 75 -11.87 -0.54 -5.71
CA ASP A 75 -12.61 -0.80 -4.47
C ASP A 75 -11.61 -1.24 -3.40
N ASP A 76 -11.89 -2.35 -2.71
CA ASP A 76 -11.00 -2.86 -1.67
C ASP A 76 -9.83 -3.67 -2.24
N LEU A 77 -8.64 -3.44 -1.69
CA LEU A 77 -7.48 -4.32 -1.84
C LEU A 77 -7.19 -5.04 -0.52
N ARG A 78 -7.22 -6.37 -0.53
CA ARG A 78 -6.93 -7.17 0.65
C ARG A 78 -5.75 -8.10 0.42
N ILE A 79 -4.83 -8.15 1.37
CA ILE A 79 -3.70 -9.08 1.35
C ILE A 79 -3.72 -9.90 2.65
N THR A 80 -3.98 -11.20 2.52
CA THR A 80 -4.12 -12.11 3.66
C THR A 80 -3.17 -13.29 3.52
N GLY A 81 -1.96 -13.15 4.08
CA GLY A 81 -0.89 -14.15 3.97
C GLY A 81 -0.03 -14.00 2.70
N GLY A 82 0.95 -14.88 2.55
CA GLY A 82 1.90 -14.87 1.43
C GLY A 82 3.12 -13.96 1.63
N THR A 83 4.03 -14.05 0.67
CA THR A 83 5.24 -13.22 0.63
C THR A 83 5.30 -12.48 -0.69
N TYR A 84 5.39 -11.16 -0.63
CA TYR A 84 5.34 -10.30 -1.79
C TYR A 84 6.57 -9.41 -1.87
N THR A 85 7.13 -9.29 -3.07
CA THR A 85 8.09 -8.25 -3.44
C THR A 85 7.43 -7.42 -4.52
N VAL A 86 7.10 -6.17 -4.21
CA VAL A 86 6.32 -5.31 -5.08
C VAL A 86 7.11 -4.06 -5.40
N LYS A 87 7.21 -3.75 -6.66
CA LYS A 87 7.82 -2.53 -7.15
C LYS A 87 6.84 -1.80 -8.07
N GLY A 88 6.44 -0.59 -7.69
CA GLY A 88 5.69 0.35 -8.54
C GLY A 88 6.61 1.40 -9.14
N TYR A 89 6.41 1.71 -10.41
CA TYR A 89 7.02 2.93 -11.01
C TYR A 89 6.40 4.18 -10.37
N LYS A 90 5.12 4.14 -10.01
CA LYS A 90 4.44 5.10 -9.13
C LYS A 90 4.25 4.44 -7.77
N THR A 91 3.06 3.97 -7.49
CA THR A 91 2.64 3.38 -6.23
C THR A 91 2.81 1.86 -6.23
N ALA A 92 3.20 1.27 -5.10
CA ALA A 92 3.31 -0.18 -5.03
C ALA A 92 1.94 -0.86 -4.86
N LEU A 93 1.14 -0.46 -3.89
CA LEU A 93 -0.21 -1.00 -3.65
C LEU A 93 -1.20 0.15 -3.47
N SER A 94 -2.19 0.24 -4.35
CA SER A 94 -3.23 1.27 -4.36
C SER A 94 -4.62 0.68 -4.22
N ALA A 95 -5.47 1.32 -3.44
CA ALA A 95 -6.89 1.02 -3.29
C ALA A 95 -7.70 2.31 -3.13
N ASN A 96 -8.91 2.37 -3.72
CA ASN A 96 -9.77 3.53 -3.50
C ASN A 96 -10.51 3.43 -2.15
N ASP A 97 -11.14 2.30 -1.85
CA ASP A 97 -12.02 2.21 -0.68
C ASP A 97 -11.25 1.83 0.57
N ALA A 98 -10.58 0.67 0.55
CA ALA A 98 -9.74 0.27 1.66
C ALA A 98 -8.60 -0.66 1.26
N LEU A 99 -7.43 -0.44 1.85
CA LEU A 99 -6.28 -1.33 1.79
C LEU A 99 -6.13 -2.08 3.12
N ASN A 100 -6.34 -3.40 3.07
CA ASN A 100 -6.36 -4.26 4.24
C ASN A 100 -5.22 -5.29 4.21
N ILE A 101 -4.36 -5.32 5.22
CA ILE A 101 -3.20 -6.22 5.30
C ILE A 101 -3.26 -7.06 6.57
N LYS A 102 -3.11 -8.39 6.40
CA LYS A 102 -3.07 -9.35 7.49
C LYS A 102 -2.13 -10.51 7.19
N ASP A 103 -1.30 -10.89 8.14
CA ASP A 103 -0.44 -12.09 8.11
C ASP A 103 0.46 -12.23 6.86
N ALA A 104 0.78 -11.12 6.20
CA ALA A 104 1.59 -11.07 5.00
C ALA A 104 3.03 -10.60 5.28
N THR A 105 3.95 -11.02 4.42
CA THR A 105 5.30 -10.44 4.35
C THR A 105 5.40 -9.62 3.09
N LEU A 106 5.60 -8.30 3.23
CA LEU A 106 5.65 -7.35 2.13
C LEU A 106 7.01 -6.65 2.09
N ASN A 107 7.61 -6.59 0.90
CA ASN A 107 8.75 -5.75 0.59
C ASN A 107 8.35 -4.84 -0.55
N LEU A 108 8.18 -3.56 -0.26
CA LEU A 108 7.56 -2.57 -1.13
C LEU A 108 8.58 -1.51 -1.54
N THR A 109 8.61 -1.21 -2.83
CA THR A 109 9.40 -0.09 -3.38
C THR A 109 8.53 0.70 -4.35
N ALA A 110 8.52 2.01 -4.22
CA ALA A 110 7.75 2.92 -5.07
C ALA A 110 8.50 4.24 -5.27
N THR A 111 8.23 4.97 -6.36
CA THR A 111 8.72 6.34 -6.52
C THR A 111 7.74 7.38 -5.98
N GLU A 112 6.51 7.00 -5.77
CA GLU A 112 5.48 7.70 -5.02
C GLU A 112 5.19 6.87 -3.75
N ASP A 113 3.94 6.64 -3.38
CA ASP A 113 3.57 5.96 -2.14
C ASP A 113 3.75 4.44 -2.21
N ALA A 114 4.17 3.84 -1.11
CA ALA A 114 4.24 2.39 -1.08
C ALA A 114 2.88 1.73 -0.79
N LEU A 115 2.13 2.24 0.18
CA LEU A 115 0.75 1.87 0.46
C LEU A 115 -0.13 3.11 0.33
N HIS A 116 -1.10 3.07 -0.56
CA HIS A 116 -1.96 4.20 -0.88
C HIS A 116 -3.43 3.79 -0.81
N ALA A 117 -4.20 4.41 0.07
CA ALA A 117 -5.65 4.27 0.16
C ALA A 117 -6.28 5.66 0.08
N ASP A 118 -6.89 5.99 -1.06
CA ASP A 118 -7.43 7.33 -1.29
C ASP A 118 -8.75 7.28 -2.06
N ASN A 119 -9.75 8.00 -1.54
CA ASN A 119 -11.04 8.18 -2.19
C ASN A 119 -11.43 9.66 -2.21
N ASP A 120 -11.42 10.23 -3.40
CA ASP A 120 -11.75 11.64 -3.62
C ASP A 120 -13.26 11.93 -3.58
N GLU A 121 -14.11 10.90 -3.70
CA GLU A 121 -15.57 11.05 -3.83
C GLU A 121 -16.29 10.84 -2.50
N ASP A 122 -15.87 9.86 -1.70
CA ASP A 122 -16.48 9.52 -0.40
C ASP A 122 -15.45 9.60 0.74
N THR A 123 -15.56 10.63 1.54
CA THR A 123 -14.65 10.91 2.67
C THR A 123 -14.73 9.88 3.82
N THR A 124 -15.58 8.87 3.73
CA THR A 124 -15.63 7.74 4.67
C THR A 124 -14.80 6.54 4.19
N LEU A 125 -14.32 6.58 2.95
CA LEU A 125 -13.46 5.62 2.29
C LEU A 125 -12.00 6.12 2.28
N GLY A 126 -11.12 5.42 1.59
CA GLY A 126 -9.69 5.72 1.62
C GLY A 126 -9.04 5.28 2.94
N ASN A 127 -9.34 4.06 3.38
CA ASN A 127 -8.90 3.53 4.67
C ASN A 127 -7.72 2.57 4.52
N LEU A 128 -6.71 2.70 5.37
CA LEU A 128 -5.61 1.76 5.51
C LEU A 128 -5.73 1.01 6.84
N TYR A 129 -5.82 -0.32 6.78
CA TYR A 129 -5.86 -1.17 7.97
C TYR A 129 -4.80 -2.26 7.93
N ILE A 130 -3.83 -2.20 8.86
CA ILE A 130 -2.75 -3.18 8.99
C ILE A 130 -2.93 -3.92 10.31
N GLN A 131 -3.44 -5.14 10.22
CA GLN A 131 -3.74 -5.97 11.40
C GLN A 131 -2.50 -6.71 11.90
N SER A 132 -1.71 -7.28 11.01
CA SER A 132 -0.54 -8.09 11.35
C SER A 132 0.35 -8.29 10.12
N GLY A 133 1.57 -8.78 10.34
CA GLY A 133 2.53 -9.10 9.28
C GLY A 133 3.89 -8.42 9.45
N THR A 134 4.71 -8.54 8.43
CA THR A 134 6.02 -7.88 8.36
C THR A 134 6.09 -7.09 7.07
N ILE A 135 6.34 -5.79 7.17
CA ILE A 135 6.31 -4.86 6.03
C ILE A 135 7.61 -4.06 6.04
N THR A 136 8.30 -4.05 4.91
CA THR A 136 9.46 -3.19 4.65
C THR A 136 9.12 -2.29 3.48
N ILE A 137 9.36 -0.99 3.64
CA ILE A 137 8.96 0.06 2.70
C ILE A 137 10.16 0.92 2.33
N ASN A 138 10.27 1.22 1.03
CA ASN A 138 11.12 2.24 0.48
C ASN A 138 10.27 3.04 -0.53
N ALA A 139 9.85 4.23 -0.15
CA ALA A 139 8.98 5.11 -0.91
C ALA A 139 9.69 6.41 -1.27
N GLY A 140 9.31 6.99 -2.40
CA GLY A 140 9.80 8.30 -2.82
C GLY A 140 8.91 9.45 -2.32
N ASP A 141 7.67 9.14 -1.96
CA ASP A 141 6.71 10.01 -1.29
C ASP A 141 6.29 9.33 0.02
N ASP A 142 5.04 8.98 0.24
CA ASP A 142 4.61 8.44 1.51
C ASP A 142 4.89 6.93 1.66
N GLY A 143 5.36 6.55 2.83
CA GLY A 143 5.45 5.13 3.17
C GLY A 143 4.07 4.47 3.22
N MET A 144 3.14 5.12 3.89
CA MET A 144 1.76 4.68 4.08
C MET A 144 0.83 5.90 4.09
N HIS A 145 -0.07 5.98 3.10
CA HIS A 145 -1.05 7.06 2.95
C HIS A 145 -2.48 6.55 3.07
N ALA A 146 -3.32 7.29 3.79
CA ALA A 146 -4.77 7.08 3.87
C ALA A 146 -5.51 8.41 3.84
N SER A 147 -6.37 8.66 2.85
CA SER A 147 -7.16 9.91 2.84
C SER A 147 -8.16 10.02 3.99
N ASN A 148 -8.54 8.90 4.62
CA ASN A 148 -9.41 8.89 5.79
C ASN A 148 -8.68 8.28 7.01
N ALA A 149 -8.81 7.01 7.31
CA ALA A 149 -8.27 6.42 8.52
C ALA A 149 -7.11 5.47 8.25
N ALA A 150 -5.98 5.67 8.93
CA ALA A 150 -4.88 4.72 9.01
C ALA A 150 -4.88 4.03 10.39
N VAL A 151 -5.07 2.70 10.41
CA VAL A 151 -5.12 1.91 11.65
C VAL A 151 -4.09 0.80 11.62
N ILE A 152 -3.22 0.77 12.64
CA ILE A 152 -2.21 -0.27 12.81
C ILE A 152 -2.47 -0.98 14.15
N ASP A 153 -2.85 -2.26 14.09
CA ASP A 153 -3.16 -3.06 15.28
C ASP A 153 -1.95 -3.82 15.83
N GLY A 154 -1.08 -4.35 14.96
CA GLY A 154 0.05 -5.11 15.45
C GLY A 154 0.88 -5.75 14.33
N SER A 155 1.85 -5.03 13.80
CA SER A 155 2.73 -5.48 12.72
C SER A 155 4.17 -5.13 13.04
N THR A 156 5.12 -5.74 12.34
CA THR A 156 6.49 -5.23 12.27
C THR A 156 6.61 -4.43 10.98
N ILE A 157 6.74 -3.12 11.09
CA ILE A 157 6.83 -2.21 9.95
C ILE A 157 8.17 -1.48 10.02
N THR A 158 8.89 -1.51 8.92
CA THR A 158 10.11 -0.72 8.72
C THR A 158 9.93 0.14 7.48
N VAL A 159 9.91 1.44 7.66
CA VAL A 159 10.01 2.41 6.57
C VAL A 159 11.47 2.86 6.51
N GLU A 160 12.17 2.42 5.46
CA GLU A 160 13.60 2.71 5.27
C GLU A 160 13.82 4.12 4.74
N SER A 161 12.91 4.59 3.87
CA SER A 161 12.85 5.97 3.38
C SER A 161 11.44 6.33 2.91
N SER A 162 11.07 7.61 3.11
CA SER A 162 9.84 8.24 2.63
C SER A 162 9.96 9.76 2.77
N VAL A 163 9.00 10.51 2.25
CA VAL A 163 8.76 11.90 2.66
C VAL A 163 8.03 11.86 3.99
N GLU A 164 6.85 11.29 4.05
CA GLU A 164 6.09 10.99 5.26
C GLU A 164 6.01 9.47 5.48
N ALA A 165 6.27 9.00 6.70
CA ALA A 165 6.29 7.55 6.89
C ALA A 165 4.89 6.96 7.08
N LEU A 166 3.99 7.70 7.70
CA LEU A 166 2.58 7.35 7.89
C LEU A 166 1.73 8.60 7.89
N GLU A 167 0.84 8.74 6.91
CA GLU A 167 -0.13 9.82 6.82
C GLU A 167 -1.57 9.30 6.86
N GLY A 168 -2.47 10.11 7.43
CA GLY A 168 -3.91 9.87 7.40
C GLY A 168 -4.69 11.00 8.05
N THR A 169 -5.97 11.17 7.70
CA THR A 169 -6.84 12.10 8.43
C THR A 169 -6.95 11.68 9.90
N ASN A 170 -7.12 10.39 10.15
CA ASN A 170 -7.17 9.80 11.49
C ASN A 170 -6.14 8.68 11.60
N VAL A 171 -5.10 8.87 12.39
CA VAL A 171 -4.07 7.86 12.61
C VAL A 171 -4.28 7.19 13.96
N THR A 172 -4.42 5.86 13.97
CA THR A 172 -4.53 5.06 15.20
C THR A 172 -3.50 3.94 15.20
N ILE A 173 -2.63 3.90 16.22
CA ILE A 173 -1.67 2.82 16.42
C ILE A 173 -2.02 2.13 17.74
N ASN A 174 -2.50 0.89 17.65
CA ASN A 174 -2.88 0.09 18.81
C ASN A 174 -1.76 -0.83 19.29
N GLY A 175 -0.77 -1.12 18.43
CA GLY A 175 0.34 -2.01 18.76
C GLY A 175 1.30 -2.19 17.59
N GLY A 176 2.23 -3.13 17.76
CA GLY A 176 3.24 -3.46 16.76
C GLY A 176 4.63 -2.91 17.06
N LYS A 177 5.56 -3.16 16.16
CA LYS A 177 6.90 -2.60 16.19
C LYS A 177 7.10 -1.80 14.91
N LEU A 178 7.24 -0.49 15.06
CA LEU A 178 7.37 0.45 13.96
C LEU A 178 8.74 1.13 14.03
N ASP A 179 9.53 1.03 12.97
CA ASP A 179 10.77 1.80 12.75
C ASP A 179 10.55 2.66 11.51
N LEU A 180 10.31 3.94 11.72
CA LEU A 180 9.83 4.86 10.71
C LEU A 180 10.90 5.90 10.39
N SER A 181 11.42 5.92 9.16
CA SER A 181 12.35 6.92 8.67
C SER A 181 11.68 7.76 7.58
N ALA A 182 11.67 9.08 7.78
CA ALA A 182 11.08 10.04 6.86
C ALA A 182 12.00 11.26 6.67
N SER A 183 11.86 11.95 5.55
CA SER A 183 12.58 13.21 5.31
C SER A 183 11.83 14.40 5.89
N ASP A 184 10.51 14.33 5.98
CA ASP A 184 9.62 15.34 6.55
C ASP A 184 8.94 14.79 7.81
N ASP A 185 7.73 14.28 7.77
CA ASP A 185 7.01 13.83 8.94
C ASP A 185 7.06 12.31 9.15
N GLY A 186 7.38 11.88 10.38
CA GLY A 186 7.34 10.45 10.72
C GLY A 186 5.91 9.91 10.85
N ILE A 187 5.01 10.69 11.43
CA ILE A 187 3.57 10.40 11.49
C ILE A 187 2.84 11.73 11.33
N ASN A 188 2.05 11.86 10.29
CA ASN A 188 1.24 13.03 9.97
C ASN A 188 -0.26 12.73 10.09
N ALA A 189 -1.02 13.66 10.65
CA ALA A 189 -2.47 13.63 10.59
C ALA A 189 -2.96 14.92 9.94
N SER A 190 -3.44 14.80 8.72
CA SER A 190 -3.91 15.93 7.91
C SER A 190 -5.23 15.62 7.21
N SER A 191 -5.96 16.64 6.79
CA SER A 191 -7.17 16.43 5.99
C SER A 191 -7.43 17.60 5.06
N LYS A 192 -7.77 17.28 3.82
CA LYS A 192 -8.30 18.24 2.84
C LYS A 192 -9.78 18.53 3.08
N VAL A 193 -10.46 17.78 3.96
CA VAL A 193 -11.90 17.90 4.22
C VAL A 193 -12.16 18.93 5.30
N THR A 194 -12.88 20.01 4.97
CA THR A 194 -13.22 21.07 5.94
C THR A 194 -14.08 20.53 7.06
N GLY A 195 -13.62 20.66 8.30
CA GLY A 195 -14.34 20.24 9.50
C GLY A 195 -14.16 18.76 9.85
N ALA A 196 -13.26 18.04 9.17
CA ALA A 196 -12.88 16.71 9.59
C ALA A 196 -12.30 16.71 11.01
N GLU A 197 -12.58 15.70 11.78
CA GLU A 197 -11.84 15.43 13.02
C GLU A 197 -10.48 14.86 12.67
N ILE A 198 -9.41 15.48 13.11
CA ILE A 198 -8.03 15.11 12.80
C ILE A 198 -7.33 14.72 14.09
N PHE A 199 -6.75 13.52 14.14
CA PHE A 199 -6.01 13.10 15.34
C PHE A 199 -4.95 12.02 15.05
N ILE A 200 -3.94 11.97 15.92
CA ILE A 200 -3.05 10.82 16.10
C ILE A 200 -3.34 10.21 17.46
N LYS A 201 -3.69 8.92 17.49
CA LYS A 201 -3.98 8.16 18.70
C LYS A 201 -3.06 6.95 18.79
N ILE A 202 -2.20 6.91 19.81
CA ILE A 202 -1.31 5.79 20.08
C ILE A 202 -1.72 5.16 21.40
N THR A 203 -2.11 3.88 21.39
CA THR A 203 -2.53 3.13 22.58
C THR A 203 -1.55 2.02 22.95
N GLY A 204 -0.61 1.68 22.08
CA GLY A 204 0.41 0.66 22.31
C GLY A 204 1.47 0.63 21.21
N GLY A 205 2.40 -0.28 21.33
CA GLY A 205 3.47 -0.51 20.36
C GLY A 205 4.85 -0.06 20.81
N ASP A 206 5.87 -0.51 20.07
CA ASP A 206 7.26 -0.06 20.15
C ASP A 206 7.53 0.75 18.89
N ILE A 207 7.55 2.08 19.03
CA ILE A 207 7.58 3.01 17.90
C ILE A 207 8.87 3.82 17.98
N LYS A 208 9.70 3.69 16.94
CA LYS A 208 10.85 4.54 16.70
C LYS A 208 10.57 5.37 15.46
N VAL A 209 10.77 6.68 15.58
CA VAL A 209 10.64 7.63 14.48
C VAL A 209 11.96 8.37 14.32
N GLU A 210 12.45 8.43 13.10
CA GLU A 210 13.64 9.19 12.73
C GLU A 210 13.27 10.08 11.53
N VAL A 211 13.33 11.40 11.72
CA VAL A 211 13.03 12.36 10.66
C VAL A 211 14.30 13.09 10.25
N GLY A 212 14.44 13.34 8.95
CA GLY A 212 15.53 14.11 8.38
C GLY A 212 15.41 15.60 8.71
N GLN A 213 16.48 16.35 8.46
CA GLN A 213 16.44 17.81 8.46
C GLN A 213 15.88 18.30 7.12
N GLY A 214 14.64 17.94 6.83
CA GLY A 214 13.93 18.31 5.64
C GLY A 214 13.32 19.69 5.78
N ASP A 215 12.04 19.80 5.68
CA ASP A 215 11.34 21.07 5.62
C ASP A 215 11.26 21.76 7.00
N THR A 216 11.41 23.07 6.99
CA THR A 216 11.23 23.94 8.18
C THR A 216 9.79 24.42 8.29
N ASP A 217 8.89 23.91 7.46
CA ASP A 217 7.47 24.29 7.40
C ASP A 217 6.57 23.42 8.29
N ALA A 218 7.15 22.71 9.28
CA ALA A 218 6.37 22.07 10.33
C ALA A 218 5.53 23.16 11.06
N ALA A 219 4.28 23.24 10.67
CA ALA A 219 3.29 24.12 11.26
C ALA A 219 2.73 23.55 12.55
#